data_c1ce4d88777061109686e57ce5a1532e
#
_entry.id   c1ce4d88777061109686e57ce5a1532e
#
_cell.length_a   1.000
_cell.length_b   1.000
_cell.length_c   1.000
_cell.angle_alpha   90.00
_cell.angle_beta   90.00
_cell.angle_gamma   90.00
#
_symmetry.space_group_name_H-M   'P 1'
#
loop_
_entity.id
_entity.type
_entity.pdbx_description
1 polymer ?
#
loop_
_entity_poly.entity_id
_entity_poly.type
_entity_poly.pdbx_seq_one_letter_code
_entity_poly.pdbx_strand_id
1 'polypeptide(L)'
;MKDLKQCRIEIDAIDQQLMELFEKRMALSKSVVEYKIDHYLEIIQPEREREVIEKNLNRLNNDQLKEYARCFIQEMMTVSKSYQSDLLPLELDKNIKTDFKKDPVVGYQGIAGAFSQSAVENFFGEGTKNIGYRDFEDVYVALENGEIDYGVLPIENSLTGSINDNYDLIRKYGFYIVGETAVNVSQCLMALPGTKIEDIRQVYSHPQGLAQSSEFLYQHRYIEQRPFQDTAMAAKYVMDSKDSTKAAIASPLACKLYGLEMLKENVQNKKNNRTRFMVISKELICPKESDKVSVIFTLPHQVGTLDNMLQTIKQSQINMDRIESRPIETQYWQYYFYIDFEGNMHEERIQRAINKMKANSTTLKVLGNYKRA
;
A
#
# COMPACT_ATOMS: atom_id res chain seq x y z
N MET A 1 -5.50 -45.09 35.51
CA MET A 1 -5.29 -43.75 34.96
C MET A 1 -3.82 -43.42 35.15
N LYS A 2 -3.06 -43.06 34.08
CA LYS A 2 -1.65 -42.64 34.28
C LYS A 2 -1.57 -41.35 35.08
N ASP A 3 -0.59 -41.24 35.97
CA ASP A 3 -0.31 -39.96 36.68
C ASP A 3 0.14 -38.86 35.69
N LEU A 4 -0.24 -37.65 35.96
CA LEU A 4 0.10 -36.46 35.14
C LEU A 4 1.62 -36.32 34.93
N LYS A 5 2.40 -36.60 35.99
CA LYS A 5 3.87 -36.54 35.97
C LYS A 5 4.43 -37.56 34.98
N GLN A 6 3.89 -38.78 35.00
CA GLN A 6 4.30 -39.86 34.11
C GLN A 6 3.94 -39.53 32.64
N CYS A 7 2.74 -38.95 32.39
CA CYS A 7 2.34 -38.52 31.06
C CYS A 7 3.31 -37.46 30.48
N ARG A 8 3.73 -36.47 31.30
CA ARG A 8 4.70 -35.45 30.88
C ARG A 8 6.05 -36.03 30.50
N ILE A 9 6.59 -36.95 31.29
CA ILE A 9 7.87 -37.63 31.00
C ILE A 9 7.78 -38.41 29.65
N GLU A 10 6.67 -39.08 29.42
CA GLU A 10 6.47 -39.81 28.14
C GLU A 10 6.32 -38.86 26.95
N ILE A 11 5.64 -37.69 27.14
CA ILE A 11 5.55 -36.63 26.11
C ILE A 11 6.93 -36.08 25.79
N ASP A 12 7.73 -35.72 26.79
CA ASP A 12 9.09 -35.18 26.61
C ASP A 12 9.97 -36.14 25.80
N ALA A 13 9.86 -37.46 26.06
CA ALA A 13 10.60 -38.47 25.32
C ALA A 13 10.14 -38.59 23.86
N ILE A 14 8.83 -38.42 23.59
CA ILE A 14 8.29 -38.39 22.23
C ILE A 14 8.73 -37.13 21.50
N ASP A 15 8.69 -35.96 22.18
CA ASP A 15 9.12 -34.67 21.60
C ASP A 15 10.60 -34.70 21.21
N GLN A 16 11.46 -35.34 22.00
CA GLN A 16 12.87 -35.56 21.64
C GLN A 16 12.99 -36.33 20.32
N GLN A 17 12.24 -37.44 20.15
CA GLN A 17 12.25 -38.21 18.92
C GLN A 17 11.70 -37.41 17.73
N LEU A 18 10.67 -36.63 17.94
CA LEU A 18 10.12 -35.75 16.92
C LEU A 18 11.16 -34.73 16.45
N MET A 19 11.94 -34.12 17.34
CA MET A 19 13.00 -33.19 16.98
C MET A 19 14.12 -33.86 16.14
N GLU A 20 14.55 -35.04 16.52
CA GLU A 20 15.53 -35.81 15.75
C GLU A 20 15.02 -36.13 14.33
N LEU A 21 13.75 -36.51 14.20
CA LEU A 21 13.12 -36.81 12.91
C LEU A 21 12.91 -35.52 12.09
N PHE A 22 12.60 -34.43 12.76
CA PHE A 22 12.46 -33.11 12.12
C PHE A 22 13.80 -32.66 11.51
N GLU A 23 14.91 -32.75 12.24
CA GLU A 23 16.24 -32.41 11.71
C GLU A 23 16.60 -33.24 10.48
N LYS A 24 16.39 -34.57 10.55
CA LYS A 24 16.61 -35.47 9.39
C LYS A 24 15.76 -35.06 8.19
N ARG A 25 14.50 -34.72 8.43
CA ARG A 25 13.59 -34.26 7.37
C ARG A 25 14.03 -32.94 6.76
N MET A 26 14.51 -31.98 7.56
CA MET A 26 15.02 -30.70 7.08
C MET A 26 16.31 -30.86 6.27
N ALA A 27 17.19 -31.76 6.66
CA ALA A 27 18.38 -32.11 5.86
C ALA A 27 18.01 -32.62 4.46
N LEU A 28 16.99 -33.50 4.37
CA LEU A 28 16.48 -33.97 3.07
C LEU A 28 15.81 -32.84 2.29
N SER A 29 15.10 -31.92 2.97
CA SER A 29 14.51 -30.74 2.31
C SER A 29 15.56 -29.85 1.68
N LYS A 30 16.77 -29.74 2.25
CA LYS A 30 17.91 -29.05 1.66
C LYS A 30 18.34 -29.73 0.34
N SER A 31 18.51 -31.04 0.34
CA SER A 31 18.88 -31.76 -0.89
C SER A 31 17.80 -31.65 -1.98
N VAL A 32 16.52 -31.60 -1.59
CA VAL A 32 15.41 -31.37 -2.54
C VAL A 32 15.50 -30.00 -3.18
N VAL A 33 15.81 -28.93 -2.43
CA VAL A 33 15.91 -27.60 -3.02
C VAL A 33 17.14 -27.47 -3.92
N GLU A 34 18.28 -28.05 -3.54
CA GLU A 34 19.48 -28.11 -4.38
C GLU A 34 19.16 -28.76 -5.73
N TYR A 35 18.47 -29.92 -5.71
CA TYR A 35 18.00 -30.57 -6.93
C TYR A 35 17.07 -29.72 -7.76
N LYS A 36 16.12 -29.02 -7.10
CA LYS A 36 15.15 -28.13 -7.80
C LYS A 36 15.83 -26.95 -8.46
N ILE A 37 16.83 -26.35 -7.81
CA ILE A 37 17.64 -25.25 -8.37
C ILE A 37 18.35 -25.73 -9.63
N ASP A 38 19.04 -26.87 -9.55
CA ASP A 38 19.81 -27.42 -10.67
C ASP A 38 18.95 -27.80 -11.88
N HIS A 39 17.67 -28.12 -11.65
CA HIS A 39 16.73 -28.53 -12.69
C HIS A 39 15.65 -27.48 -13.01
N TYR A 40 15.78 -26.25 -12.50
CA TYR A 40 14.81 -25.14 -12.72
C TYR A 40 13.37 -25.50 -12.36
N LEU A 41 13.15 -26.27 -11.28
CA LEU A 41 11.84 -26.69 -10.80
C LEU A 41 11.29 -25.75 -9.73
N GLU A 42 9.97 -25.55 -9.74
CA GLU A 42 9.29 -24.74 -8.72
C GLU A 42 9.32 -25.41 -7.34
N ILE A 43 9.40 -24.60 -6.27
CA ILE A 43 9.35 -25.08 -4.88
C ILE A 43 7.95 -25.64 -4.58
N ILE A 44 6.89 -24.96 -5.01
CA ILE A 44 5.51 -25.38 -4.79
C ILE A 44 5.11 -26.40 -5.82
N GLN A 45 4.66 -27.57 -5.36
CA GLN A 45 4.13 -28.66 -6.17
C GLN A 45 2.81 -29.16 -5.56
N PRO A 46 1.65 -28.54 -5.91
CA PRO A 46 0.37 -28.81 -5.24
C PRO A 46 -0.08 -30.27 -5.29
N GLU A 47 0.21 -30.98 -6.38
CA GLU A 47 -0.11 -32.40 -6.52
C GLU A 47 0.68 -33.26 -5.53
N ARG A 48 1.97 -32.97 -5.42
CA ARG A 48 2.83 -33.68 -4.46
C ARG A 48 2.43 -33.40 -3.02
N GLU A 49 2.01 -32.19 -2.71
CA GLU A 49 1.51 -31.82 -1.37
C GLU A 49 0.27 -32.66 -1.01
N ARG A 50 -0.69 -32.80 -1.93
CA ARG A 50 -1.88 -33.64 -1.76
C ARG A 50 -1.51 -35.12 -1.53
N GLU A 51 -0.63 -35.67 -2.35
CA GLU A 51 -0.14 -37.06 -2.17
C GLU A 51 0.48 -37.27 -0.79
N VAL A 52 1.32 -36.33 -0.32
CA VAL A 52 1.97 -36.41 1.00
C VAL A 52 0.94 -36.42 2.12
N ILE A 53 -0.07 -35.58 2.05
CA ILE A 53 -1.15 -35.55 3.05
C ILE A 53 -1.88 -36.87 3.07
N GLU A 54 -2.43 -37.32 1.93
CA GLU A 54 -3.23 -38.54 1.85
C GLU A 54 -2.42 -39.77 2.29
N LYS A 55 -1.17 -39.91 1.83
CA LYS A 55 -0.29 -41.00 2.23
C LYS A 55 -0.05 -41.06 3.74
N ASN A 56 0.06 -39.91 4.41
CA ASN A 56 0.28 -39.89 5.86
C ASN A 56 -1.01 -40.11 6.63
N LEU A 57 -2.15 -39.58 6.16
CA LEU A 57 -3.45 -39.88 6.78
C LEU A 57 -3.80 -41.35 6.73
N ASN A 58 -3.45 -42.07 5.64
CA ASN A 58 -3.65 -43.50 5.49
C ASN A 58 -2.74 -44.36 6.39
N ARG A 59 -1.73 -43.78 7.05
CA ARG A 59 -0.87 -44.46 8.04
C ARG A 59 -1.42 -44.41 9.46
N LEU A 60 -2.46 -43.59 9.70
CA LEU A 60 -3.05 -43.43 11.02
C LEU A 60 -3.91 -44.66 11.35
N ASN A 61 -3.73 -45.17 12.58
CA ASN A 61 -4.57 -46.25 13.14
C ASN A 61 -5.82 -45.70 13.86
N ASN A 62 -5.85 -44.38 14.18
CA ASN A 62 -6.96 -43.76 14.86
C ASN A 62 -7.59 -42.67 13.99
N ASP A 63 -8.77 -42.96 13.45
CA ASP A 63 -9.51 -42.06 12.56
C ASP A 63 -9.92 -40.75 13.21
N GLN A 64 -10.10 -40.71 14.55
CA GLN A 64 -10.45 -39.50 15.27
C GLN A 64 -9.33 -38.45 15.24
N LEU A 65 -8.10 -38.85 14.92
CA LEU A 65 -6.95 -37.95 14.81
C LEU A 65 -6.71 -37.41 13.40
N LYS A 66 -7.50 -37.83 12.40
CA LYS A 66 -7.24 -37.48 10.98
C LYS A 66 -7.17 -35.98 10.74
N GLU A 67 -8.11 -35.22 11.27
CA GLU A 67 -8.10 -33.74 11.07
C GLU A 67 -6.91 -33.07 11.76
N TYR A 68 -6.57 -33.49 12.99
CA TYR A 68 -5.39 -32.99 13.69
C TYR A 68 -4.08 -33.36 12.96
N ALA A 69 -4.00 -34.58 12.44
CA ALA A 69 -2.85 -35.01 11.66
C ALA A 69 -2.75 -34.27 10.32
N ARG A 70 -3.88 -33.95 9.67
CA ARG A 70 -3.90 -33.10 8.47
C ARG A 70 -3.27 -31.76 8.75
N CYS A 71 -3.71 -31.06 9.80
CA CYS A 71 -3.14 -29.78 10.23
C CYS A 71 -1.65 -29.89 10.51
N PHE A 72 -1.23 -30.90 11.29
CA PHE A 72 0.18 -31.11 11.63
C PHE A 72 1.06 -31.30 10.39
N ILE A 73 0.62 -32.11 9.42
CA ILE A 73 1.36 -32.37 8.19
C ILE A 73 1.44 -31.11 7.31
N GLN A 74 0.35 -30.32 7.23
CA GLN A 74 0.32 -29.08 6.48
C GLN A 74 1.31 -28.06 7.06
N GLU A 75 1.33 -27.89 8.40
CA GLU A 75 2.28 -27.00 9.07
C GLU A 75 3.74 -27.45 8.86
N MET A 76 3.99 -28.75 8.98
CA MET A 76 5.32 -29.32 8.72
C MET A 76 5.79 -29.08 7.28
N MET A 77 4.88 -29.13 6.29
CA MET A 77 5.20 -28.79 4.90
C MET A 77 5.43 -27.30 4.71
N THR A 78 4.65 -26.46 5.39
CA THR A 78 4.83 -25.01 5.37
C THR A 78 6.21 -24.62 5.91
N VAL A 79 6.63 -25.18 7.04
CA VAL A 79 7.98 -24.99 7.60
C VAL A 79 9.06 -25.46 6.61
N SER A 80 8.86 -26.62 5.98
CA SER A 80 9.81 -27.11 4.97
C SER A 80 9.95 -26.19 3.75
N LYS A 81 8.83 -25.68 3.23
CA LYS A 81 8.84 -24.71 2.12
C LYS A 81 9.53 -23.43 2.51
N SER A 82 9.25 -22.92 3.71
CA SER A 82 9.94 -21.75 4.26
C SER A 82 11.45 -21.96 4.31
N TYR A 83 11.90 -23.10 4.83
CA TYR A 83 13.33 -23.45 4.88
C TYR A 83 13.95 -23.58 3.48
N GLN A 84 13.26 -24.20 2.52
CA GLN A 84 13.72 -24.29 1.13
C GLN A 84 13.84 -22.90 0.50
N SER A 85 12.90 -22.00 0.76
CA SER A 85 12.94 -20.61 0.26
C SER A 85 14.12 -19.81 0.85
N ASP A 86 14.51 -20.09 2.11
CA ASP A 86 15.69 -19.47 2.73
C ASP A 86 17.02 -19.89 2.08
N LEU A 87 17.05 -21.06 1.45
CA LEU A 87 18.22 -21.60 0.76
C LEU A 87 18.34 -21.14 -0.70
N LEU A 88 17.28 -20.49 -1.24
CA LEU A 88 17.37 -19.91 -2.59
C LEU A 88 18.40 -18.80 -2.66
N PRO A 89 19.13 -18.68 -3.79
CA PRO A 89 19.94 -17.53 -4.04
C PRO A 89 19.13 -16.25 -3.94
N LEU A 90 19.68 -15.23 -3.32
CA LEU A 90 19.09 -13.90 -3.34
C LEU A 90 19.37 -13.27 -4.70
N GLU A 91 18.34 -13.07 -5.48
CA GLU A 91 18.38 -12.27 -6.70
C GLU A 91 18.44 -10.79 -6.30
N LEU A 92 19.61 -10.34 -5.90
CA LEU A 92 19.88 -8.93 -5.75
C LEU A 92 20.01 -8.33 -7.15
N ASP A 93 19.04 -7.55 -7.57
CA ASP A 93 19.25 -6.66 -8.70
C ASP A 93 20.24 -5.57 -8.24
N LYS A 94 21.55 -5.81 -8.52
CA LYS A 94 22.64 -4.90 -8.15
C LYS A 94 22.54 -3.54 -8.85
N ASN A 95 21.58 -3.38 -9.76
CA ASN A 95 21.42 -2.18 -10.59
C ASN A 95 20.20 -1.33 -10.15
N ILE A 96 19.58 -1.62 -9.00
CA ILE A 96 18.47 -0.80 -8.51
C ILE A 96 18.99 0.62 -8.24
N LYS A 97 18.37 1.62 -8.87
CA LYS A 97 18.67 3.02 -8.66
C LYS A 97 18.35 3.40 -7.21
N THR A 98 19.19 4.22 -6.61
CA THR A 98 19.03 4.73 -5.24
C THR A 98 18.65 6.21 -5.19
N ASP A 99 18.92 6.94 -6.26
CA ASP A 99 18.81 8.39 -6.29
C ASP A 99 17.72 8.85 -7.24
N PHE A 100 16.99 9.90 -6.83
CA PHE A 100 16.05 10.60 -7.67
C PHE A 100 16.77 11.44 -8.74
N LYS A 101 16.07 11.70 -9.84
CA LYS A 101 16.55 12.62 -10.87
C LYS A 101 16.68 14.03 -10.29
N LYS A 102 17.75 14.73 -10.63
CA LYS A 102 17.88 16.16 -10.33
C LYS A 102 16.92 16.97 -11.20
N ASP A 103 16.34 18.04 -10.60
CA ASP A 103 15.42 18.95 -11.27
C ASP A 103 14.31 18.23 -12.07
N PRO A 104 13.52 17.36 -11.41
CA PRO A 104 12.51 16.56 -12.11
C PRO A 104 11.31 17.42 -12.54
N VAL A 105 10.62 16.95 -13.57
CA VAL A 105 9.27 17.42 -13.92
C VAL A 105 8.26 16.46 -13.29
N VAL A 106 7.36 16.97 -12.43
CA VAL A 106 6.44 16.15 -11.63
C VAL A 106 4.99 16.41 -12.03
N GLY A 107 4.25 15.33 -12.34
CA GLY A 107 2.81 15.41 -12.61
C GLY A 107 1.98 15.19 -11.36
N TYR A 108 0.84 15.84 -11.27
CA TYR A 108 -0.14 15.64 -10.20
C TYR A 108 -1.57 15.82 -10.72
N GLN A 109 -2.56 15.27 -10.02
CA GLN A 109 -3.96 15.48 -10.39
C GLN A 109 -4.48 16.76 -9.75
N GLY A 110 -5.19 17.59 -10.56
CA GLY A 110 -5.77 18.87 -10.19
C GLY A 110 -5.11 20.04 -10.90
N ILE A 111 -5.45 21.22 -10.48
CA ILE A 111 -4.84 22.48 -10.97
C ILE A 111 -3.90 23.08 -9.92
N ALA A 112 -3.21 24.14 -10.30
CA ALA A 112 -2.36 24.90 -9.38
C ALA A 112 -3.15 25.32 -8.11
N GLY A 113 -2.56 25.08 -6.93
CA GLY A 113 -3.20 25.29 -5.64
C GLY A 113 -3.92 24.06 -5.07
N ALA A 114 -4.00 22.92 -5.77
CA ALA A 114 -4.57 21.69 -5.23
C ALA A 114 -3.70 21.09 -4.11
N PHE A 115 -4.30 20.27 -3.24
CA PHE A 115 -3.55 19.52 -2.20
C PHE A 115 -2.51 18.56 -2.81
N SER A 116 -2.75 18.07 -4.01
CA SER A 116 -1.77 17.28 -4.75
C SER A 116 -0.52 18.06 -5.12
N GLN A 117 -0.63 19.35 -5.46
CA GLN A 117 0.54 20.22 -5.64
C GLN A 117 1.29 20.42 -4.33
N SER A 118 0.59 20.63 -3.21
CA SER A 118 1.25 20.69 -1.91
C SER A 118 2.01 19.41 -1.59
N ALA A 119 1.52 18.25 -2.02
CA ALA A 119 2.24 16.99 -1.89
C ALA A 119 3.52 16.94 -2.74
N VAL A 120 3.51 17.51 -3.95
CA VAL A 120 4.73 17.68 -4.78
C VAL A 120 5.77 18.53 -4.05
N GLU A 121 5.35 19.70 -3.55
CA GLU A 121 6.26 20.63 -2.84
C GLU A 121 6.81 20.03 -1.55
N ASN A 122 6.00 19.27 -0.81
CA ASN A 122 6.44 18.57 0.40
C ASN A 122 7.50 17.50 0.14
N PHE A 123 7.39 16.79 -0.99
CA PHE A 123 8.31 15.67 -1.30
C PHE A 123 9.57 16.14 -2.04
N PHE A 124 9.42 16.97 -3.09
CA PHE A 124 10.50 17.38 -3.97
C PHE A 124 11.08 18.77 -3.62
N GLY A 125 10.40 19.53 -2.77
CA GLY A 125 10.77 20.91 -2.42
C GLY A 125 9.98 21.97 -3.19
N GLU A 126 9.91 23.17 -2.59
CA GLU A 126 9.29 24.33 -3.23
C GLU A 126 10.03 24.71 -4.53
N GLY A 127 9.27 25.12 -5.54
CA GLY A 127 9.82 25.51 -6.84
C GLY A 127 10.08 24.37 -7.80
N THR A 128 9.83 23.12 -7.41
CA THR A 128 9.90 21.97 -8.32
C THR A 128 8.99 22.18 -9.52
N LYS A 129 9.50 21.95 -10.74
CA LYS A 129 8.70 21.97 -11.96
C LYS A 129 7.56 20.96 -11.85
N ASN A 130 6.32 21.44 -11.93
CA ASN A 130 5.17 20.57 -11.81
C ASN A 130 4.08 20.89 -12.83
N ILE A 131 3.29 19.87 -13.22
CA ILE A 131 2.21 19.96 -14.21
C ILE A 131 0.96 19.33 -13.60
N GLY A 132 -0.13 20.11 -13.55
CA GLY A 132 -1.44 19.61 -13.12
C GLY A 132 -2.18 18.95 -14.28
N TYR A 133 -2.76 17.79 -14.01
CA TYR A 133 -3.58 17.01 -14.93
C TYR A 133 -5.01 16.90 -14.41
N ARG A 134 -5.96 16.74 -15.31
CA ARG A 134 -7.37 16.71 -14.93
C ARG A 134 -7.73 15.44 -14.14
N ASP A 135 -7.38 14.30 -14.68
CA ASP A 135 -7.75 12.99 -14.13
C ASP A 135 -6.50 12.24 -13.64
N PHE A 136 -6.68 11.25 -12.75
CA PHE A 136 -5.56 10.44 -12.25
C PHE A 136 -4.84 9.73 -13.41
N GLU A 137 -5.60 9.16 -14.35
CA GLU A 137 -5.05 8.41 -15.46
C GLU A 137 -4.18 9.26 -16.40
N ASP A 138 -4.50 10.55 -16.56
CA ASP A 138 -3.69 11.47 -17.36
C ASP A 138 -2.26 11.59 -16.83
N VAL A 139 -2.07 11.51 -15.49
CA VAL A 139 -0.74 11.51 -14.86
C VAL A 139 0.04 10.25 -15.24
N TYR A 140 -0.62 9.09 -15.26
CA TYR A 140 0.01 7.83 -15.69
C TYR A 140 0.39 7.87 -17.16
N VAL A 141 -0.49 8.38 -18.03
CA VAL A 141 -0.22 8.54 -19.47
C VAL A 141 0.95 9.48 -19.72
N ALA A 142 0.98 10.64 -19.03
CA ALA A 142 2.09 11.59 -19.14
C ALA A 142 3.42 10.98 -18.68
N LEU A 143 3.39 10.17 -17.61
CA LEU A 143 4.56 9.45 -17.12
C LEU A 143 4.99 8.37 -18.14
N GLU A 144 4.06 7.63 -18.72
CA GLU A 144 4.33 6.63 -19.77
C GLU A 144 4.99 7.26 -20.99
N ASN A 145 4.48 8.41 -21.43
CA ASN A 145 5.03 9.17 -22.59
C ASN A 145 6.38 9.86 -22.30
N GLY A 146 6.79 9.94 -21.00
CA GLY A 146 8.01 10.65 -20.63
C GLY A 146 7.89 12.17 -20.62
N GLU A 147 6.68 12.70 -20.55
CA GLU A 147 6.39 14.13 -20.40
C GLU A 147 6.73 14.62 -18.98
N ILE A 148 6.62 13.72 -18.02
CA ILE A 148 6.98 13.90 -16.61
C ILE A 148 7.91 12.76 -16.15
N ASP A 149 8.69 13.04 -15.11
CA ASP A 149 9.61 12.06 -14.53
C ASP A 149 8.99 11.28 -13.38
N TYR A 150 8.09 11.91 -12.64
CA TYR A 150 7.37 11.35 -11.49
C TYR A 150 5.91 11.80 -11.50
N GLY A 151 5.04 10.95 -10.96
CA GLY A 151 3.66 11.32 -10.67
C GLY A 151 3.41 11.35 -9.15
N VAL A 152 2.63 12.31 -8.66
CA VAL A 152 2.20 12.39 -7.24
C VAL A 152 0.69 12.27 -7.19
N LEU A 153 0.20 11.19 -6.57
CA LEU A 153 -1.19 10.79 -6.59
C LEU A 153 -1.67 10.37 -5.19
N PRO A 154 -2.89 10.76 -4.78
CA PRO A 154 -3.44 10.39 -3.49
C PRO A 154 -3.77 8.89 -3.46
N ILE A 155 -3.39 8.19 -2.39
CA ILE A 155 -3.66 6.76 -2.23
C ILE A 155 -4.63 6.46 -1.09
N GLU A 156 -4.67 7.34 -0.09
CA GLU A 156 -5.52 7.18 1.08
C GLU A 156 -5.80 8.51 1.75
N ASN A 157 -7.01 8.67 2.25
CA ASN A 157 -7.36 9.77 3.15
C ASN A 157 -7.81 9.21 4.50
N SER A 158 -7.35 9.82 5.59
CA SER A 158 -7.61 9.33 6.95
C SER A 158 -9.09 9.32 7.38
N LEU A 159 -9.97 10.00 6.64
CA LEU A 159 -11.41 10.04 6.92
C LEU A 159 -12.23 9.20 5.95
N THR A 160 -11.84 9.15 4.67
CA THR A 160 -12.61 8.49 3.61
C THR A 160 -12.02 7.14 3.18
N GLY A 161 -10.81 6.81 3.68
CA GLY A 161 -10.15 5.54 3.37
C GLY A 161 -9.41 5.55 2.05
N SER A 162 -9.30 4.37 1.44
CA SER A 162 -8.54 4.09 0.23
C SER A 162 -9.09 4.80 -1.00
N ILE A 163 -8.20 5.33 -1.83
CA ILE A 163 -8.52 5.88 -3.15
C ILE A 163 -8.23 4.79 -4.19
N ASN A 164 -9.24 3.96 -4.41
CA ASN A 164 -9.14 2.69 -5.11
C ASN A 164 -8.65 2.81 -6.55
N ASP A 165 -9.03 3.88 -7.26
CA ASP A 165 -8.67 4.10 -8.67
C ASP A 165 -7.15 4.08 -8.87
N ASN A 166 -6.39 4.64 -7.94
CA ASN A 166 -4.95 4.68 -8.04
C ASN A 166 -4.26 3.33 -7.80
N TYR A 167 -4.90 2.41 -7.06
CA TYR A 167 -4.44 1.01 -6.96
C TYR A 167 -4.63 0.26 -8.28
N ASP A 168 -5.75 0.48 -8.95
CA ASP A 168 -6.04 -0.15 -10.23
C ASP A 168 -5.13 0.41 -11.33
N LEU A 169 -4.89 1.73 -11.33
CA LEU A 169 -4.01 2.39 -12.29
C LEU A 169 -2.53 1.97 -12.13
N ILE A 170 -1.98 1.93 -10.91
CA ILE A 170 -0.58 1.50 -10.72
C ILE A 170 -0.36 0.07 -11.20
N ARG A 171 -1.36 -0.80 -11.00
CA ARG A 171 -1.35 -2.16 -11.54
C ARG A 171 -1.42 -2.16 -13.07
N LYS A 172 -2.34 -1.38 -13.66
CA LYS A 172 -2.57 -1.29 -15.10
C LYS A 172 -1.32 -0.86 -15.87
N TYR A 173 -0.67 0.20 -15.40
CA TYR A 173 0.54 0.75 -16.03
C TYR A 173 1.82 0.04 -15.62
N GLY A 174 1.79 -0.75 -14.56
CA GLY A 174 2.94 -1.51 -14.10
C GLY A 174 4.06 -0.67 -13.50
N PHE A 175 3.80 0.57 -13.09
CA PHE A 175 4.78 1.47 -12.49
C PHE A 175 5.14 1.10 -11.05
N TYR A 176 6.07 1.87 -10.46
CA TYR A 176 6.59 1.65 -9.13
C TYR A 176 6.29 2.83 -8.20
N ILE A 177 6.13 2.55 -6.91
CA ILE A 177 6.05 3.55 -5.85
C ILE A 177 7.47 3.80 -5.36
N VAL A 178 7.95 5.02 -5.51
CA VAL A 178 9.33 5.39 -5.15
C VAL A 178 9.40 6.32 -3.94
N GLY A 179 8.24 6.74 -3.42
CA GLY A 179 8.14 7.58 -2.24
C GLY A 179 6.70 7.74 -1.78
N GLU A 180 6.55 8.24 -0.58
CA GLU A 180 5.26 8.70 -0.08
C GLU A 180 5.41 10.01 0.72
N THR A 181 4.34 10.78 0.73
CA THR A 181 4.23 11.99 1.53
C THR A 181 2.82 12.13 2.07
N ALA A 182 2.64 12.92 3.11
CA ALA A 182 1.32 13.15 3.67
C ALA A 182 1.06 14.65 3.80
N VAL A 183 -0.14 15.07 3.37
CA VAL A 183 -0.59 16.46 3.44
C VAL A 183 -1.76 16.55 4.41
N ASN A 184 -1.68 17.51 5.34
CA ASN A 184 -2.82 17.87 6.16
C ASN A 184 -3.85 18.61 5.30
N VAL A 185 -5.07 18.11 5.26
CA VAL A 185 -6.16 18.75 4.53
C VAL A 185 -6.74 19.86 5.39
N SER A 186 -6.12 21.05 5.29
CA SER A 186 -6.62 22.27 5.92
C SER A 186 -7.56 22.99 4.95
N GLN A 187 -8.84 23.02 5.28
CA GLN A 187 -9.83 23.77 4.51
C GLN A 187 -9.89 25.19 5.08
N CYS A 188 -9.65 26.19 4.21
CA CYS A 188 -9.64 27.60 4.60
C CYS A 188 -10.71 28.37 3.83
N LEU A 189 -11.44 29.23 4.52
CA LEU A 189 -12.33 30.19 3.88
C LEU A 189 -11.53 31.36 3.36
N MET A 190 -11.69 31.68 2.09
CA MET A 190 -10.97 32.76 1.42
C MET A 190 -11.89 33.56 0.49
N ALA A 191 -11.60 34.84 0.32
CA ALA A 191 -12.34 35.74 -0.55
C ALA A 191 -11.40 36.79 -1.16
N LEU A 192 -11.96 37.74 -1.91
CA LEU A 192 -11.20 38.88 -2.40
C LEU A 192 -10.66 39.74 -1.23
N PRO A 193 -9.48 40.33 -1.37
CA PRO A 193 -8.90 41.19 -0.34
C PRO A 193 -9.87 42.30 0.13
N GLY A 194 -9.95 42.50 1.45
CA GLY A 194 -10.84 43.48 2.09
C GLY A 194 -12.27 42.99 2.30
N THR A 195 -12.63 41.80 1.92
CA THR A 195 -13.95 41.19 2.16
C THR A 195 -14.10 40.74 3.62
N LYS A 196 -15.25 41.00 4.24
CA LYS A 196 -15.59 40.49 5.56
C LYS A 196 -16.50 39.27 5.46
N ILE A 197 -16.47 38.38 6.47
CA ILE A 197 -17.30 37.15 6.47
C ILE A 197 -18.79 37.48 6.36
N GLU A 198 -19.23 38.61 6.95
CA GLU A 198 -20.61 39.06 6.94
C GLU A 198 -21.10 39.46 5.55
N ASP A 199 -20.18 39.86 4.65
CA ASP A 199 -20.51 40.27 3.28
C ASP A 199 -20.73 39.08 2.34
N ILE A 200 -20.23 37.88 2.73
CA ILE A 200 -20.31 36.66 1.89
C ILE A 200 -21.77 36.21 1.76
N ARG A 201 -22.18 35.88 0.54
CA ARG A 201 -23.50 35.29 0.22
C ARG A 201 -23.38 33.90 -0.40
N GLN A 202 -22.26 33.60 -1.05
CA GLN A 202 -22.04 32.31 -1.72
C GLN A 202 -20.65 31.80 -1.40
N VAL A 203 -20.55 30.48 -1.13
CA VAL A 203 -19.30 29.78 -0.91
C VAL A 203 -19.17 28.61 -1.89
N TYR A 204 -18.04 28.55 -2.57
CA TYR A 204 -17.71 27.58 -3.60
C TYR A 204 -16.66 26.61 -3.09
N SER A 205 -16.87 25.31 -3.31
CA SER A 205 -15.85 24.27 -3.06
C SER A 205 -16.29 22.96 -3.68
N HIS A 206 -15.37 21.99 -3.73
CA HIS A 206 -15.72 20.61 -4.02
C HIS A 206 -16.77 20.07 -3.02
N PRO A 207 -17.73 19.23 -3.42
CA PRO A 207 -18.76 18.69 -2.51
C PRO A 207 -18.19 18.13 -1.21
N GLN A 208 -17.05 17.42 -1.28
CA GLN A 208 -16.37 16.89 -0.12
C GLN A 208 -15.82 18.00 0.80
N GLY A 209 -15.27 19.10 0.24
CA GLY A 209 -14.79 20.26 1.00
C GLY A 209 -15.93 20.95 1.75
N LEU A 210 -17.10 21.11 1.11
CA LEU A 210 -18.30 21.64 1.76
C LEU A 210 -18.79 20.71 2.89
N ALA A 211 -18.87 19.41 2.65
CA ALA A 211 -19.30 18.44 3.65
C ALA A 211 -18.33 18.38 4.85
N GLN A 212 -17.03 18.46 4.59
CA GLN A 212 -16.00 18.52 5.64
C GLN A 212 -16.04 19.82 6.46
N SER A 213 -16.64 20.89 5.95
CA SER A 213 -16.76 22.20 6.60
C SER A 213 -18.19 22.49 7.06
N SER A 214 -19.05 21.48 7.17
CA SER A 214 -20.48 21.63 7.45
C SER A 214 -20.79 22.30 8.80
N GLU A 215 -19.99 22.09 9.85
CA GLU A 215 -20.17 22.75 11.15
C GLU A 215 -19.96 24.27 11.05
N PHE A 216 -18.92 24.68 10.35
CA PHE A 216 -18.69 26.10 10.06
C PHE A 216 -19.82 26.71 9.23
N LEU A 217 -20.24 26.03 8.17
CA LEU A 217 -21.32 26.46 7.28
C LEU A 217 -22.67 26.49 7.99
N TYR A 218 -22.90 25.59 8.94
CA TYR A 218 -24.10 25.60 9.78
C TYR A 218 -24.21 26.85 10.66
N GLN A 219 -23.09 27.37 11.15
CA GLN A 219 -23.04 28.63 11.91
C GLN A 219 -23.29 29.86 11.03
N HIS A 220 -23.11 29.72 9.70
CA HIS A 220 -23.25 30.80 8.71
C HIS A 220 -24.31 30.44 7.66
N ARG A 221 -25.53 30.04 8.10
CA ARG A 221 -26.61 29.55 7.23
C ARG A 221 -27.07 30.51 6.15
N TYR A 222 -26.72 31.81 6.26
CA TYR A 222 -27.02 32.82 5.27
C TYR A 222 -26.13 32.70 4.03
N ILE A 223 -25.05 31.93 4.09
CA ILE A 223 -24.13 31.69 2.97
C ILE A 223 -24.66 30.47 2.17
N GLU A 224 -24.96 30.72 0.92
CA GLU A 224 -25.38 29.66 -0.02
C GLU A 224 -24.20 28.80 -0.45
N GLN A 225 -24.31 27.49 -0.31
CA GLN A 225 -23.26 26.54 -0.72
C GLN A 225 -23.38 26.21 -2.21
N ARG A 226 -22.30 26.39 -2.95
CA ARG A 226 -22.23 26.14 -4.40
C ARG A 226 -21.16 25.06 -4.70
N PRO A 227 -21.58 23.83 -5.01
CA PRO A 227 -20.63 22.79 -5.40
C PRO A 227 -19.83 23.18 -6.65
N PHE A 228 -18.53 22.86 -6.61
CA PHE A 228 -17.61 23.10 -7.70
C PHE A 228 -16.77 21.84 -7.97
N GLN A 229 -16.17 21.74 -9.15
CA GLN A 229 -15.46 20.52 -9.56
C GLN A 229 -14.22 20.22 -8.70
N ASP A 230 -13.49 21.27 -8.27
CA ASP A 230 -12.27 21.17 -7.49
C ASP A 230 -12.15 22.38 -6.55
N THR A 231 -11.51 22.20 -5.38
CA THR A 231 -11.36 23.27 -4.38
C THR A 231 -10.47 24.43 -4.88
N ALA A 232 -9.38 24.14 -5.58
CA ALA A 232 -8.49 25.14 -6.13
C ALA A 232 -9.14 25.86 -7.33
N MET A 233 -9.93 25.16 -8.14
CA MET A 233 -10.75 25.78 -9.19
C MET A 233 -11.78 26.75 -8.62
N ALA A 234 -12.39 26.42 -7.48
CA ALA A 234 -13.32 27.30 -6.78
C ALA A 234 -12.62 28.59 -6.32
N ALA A 235 -11.40 28.48 -5.77
CA ALA A 235 -10.61 29.66 -5.38
C ALA A 235 -10.27 30.54 -6.58
N LYS A 236 -9.82 29.94 -7.68
CA LYS A 236 -9.57 30.65 -8.94
C LYS A 236 -10.83 31.37 -9.46
N TYR A 237 -11.98 30.68 -9.46
CA TYR A 237 -13.27 31.26 -9.87
C TYR A 237 -13.64 32.49 -9.02
N VAL A 238 -13.46 32.42 -7.70
CA VAL A 238 -13.74 33.56 -6.81
C VAL A 238 -12.88 34.76 -7.17
N MET A 239 -11.58 34.55 -7.40
CA MET A 239 -10.67 35.58 -7.83
C MET A 239 -11.07 36.22 -9.16
N ASP A 240 -11.36 35.37 -10.15
CA ASP A 240 -11.72 35.78 -11.51
C ASP A 240 -13.08 36.52 -11.55
N SER A 241 -14.01 36.18 -10.64
CA SER A 241 -15.34 36.79 -10.57
C SER A 241 -15.34 38.26 -10.16
N LYS A 242 -14.32 38.71 -9.42
CA LYS A 242 -14.20 40.04 -8.84
C LYS A 242 -15.43 40.50 -8.01
N ASP A 243 -16.12 39.51 -7.41
CA ASP A 243 -17.34 39.71 -6.65
C ASP A 243 -17.06 39.45 -5.15
N SER A 244 -17.07 40.47 -4.34
CA SER A 244 -16.80 40.39 -2.90
C SER A 244 -17.87 39.66 -2.09
N THR A 245 -19.02 39.29 -2.70
CA THR A 245 -20.02 38.47 -2.03
C THR A 245 -19.73 36.95 -2.15
N LYS A 246 -18.68 36.58 -2.87
CA LYS A 246 -18.27 35.21 -3.09
C LYS A 246 -17.04 34.84 -2.30
N ALA A 247 -17.03 33.60 -1.78
CA ALA A 247 -15.90 33.00 -1.11
C ALA A 247 -15.64 31.61 -1.62
N ALA A 248 -14.43 31.10 -1.39
CA ALA A 248 -14.07 29.71 -1.63
C ALA A 248 -13.63 29.03 -0.32
N ILE A 249 -13.84 27.71 -0.26
CA ILE A 249 -13.20 26.84 0.72
C ILE A 249 -12.18 25.98 -0.04
N ALA A 250 -10.88 26.22 0.22
CA ALA A 250 -9.79 25.57 -0.47
C ALA A 250 -8.52 25.46 0.40
N SER A 251 -7.41 25.00 -0.19
CA SER A 251 -6.10 24.89 0.47
C SER A 251 -5.47 26.28 0.76
N PRO A 252 -4.59 26.38 1.77
CA PRO A 252 -3.77 27.59 1.99
C PRO A 252 -2.93 27.97 0.75
N LEU A 253 -2.45 26.96 0.01
CA LEU A 253 -1.67 27.17 -1.20
C LEU A 253 -2.49 27.87 -2.28
N ALA A 254 -3.75 27.48 -2.48
CA ALA A 254 -4.65 28.14 -3.42
C ALA A 254 -4.90 29.61 -3.04
N CYS A 255 -5.05 29.89 -1.73
CA CYS A 255 -5.20 31.25 -1.24
C CYS A 255 -4.00 32.14 -1.64
N LYS A 256 -2.79 31.66 -1.35
CA LYS A 256 -1.53 32.33 -1.69
C LYS A 256 -1.38 32.52 -3.20
N LEU A 257 -1.63 31.48 -3.97
CA LEU A 257 -1.40 31.47 -5.41
C LEU A 257 -2.33 32.39 -6.18
N TYR A 258 -3.60 32.43 -5.80
CA TYR A 258 -4.61 33.27 -6.48
C TYR A 258 -4.77 34.69 -5.87
N GLY A 259 -3.94 35.04 -4.87
CA GLY A 259 -3.99 36.37 -4.26
C GLY A 259 -5.30 36.66 -3.52
N LEU A 260 -5.95 35.65 -3.00
CA LEU A 260 -7.11 35.79 -2.13
C LEU A 260 -6.67 36.09 -0.69
N GLU A 261 -7.55 36.69 0.07
CA GLU A 261 -7.38 36.92 1.51
C GLU A 261 -7.98 35.73 2.29
N MET A 262 -7.20 35.21 3.23
CA MET A 262 -7.65 34.15 4.12
C MET A 262 -8.49 34.71 5.25
N LEU A 263 -9.81 34.51 5.20
CA LEU A 263 -10.74 35.02 6.20
C LEU A 263 -10.78 34.13 7.45
N LYS A 264 -10.64 32.83 7.27
CA LYS A 264 -10.61 31.86 8.37
C LYS A 264 -9.88 30.61 8.00
N GLU A 265 -8.94 30.19 8.84
CA GLU A 265 -8.22 28.93 8.71
C GLU A 265 -9.00 27.78 9.37
N ASN A 266 -8.73 26.57 8.88
CA ASN A 266 -9.18 25.33 9.51
C ASN A 266 -10.69 25.28 9.75
N VAL A 267 -11.48 25.58 8.71
CA VAL A 267 -12.95 25.54 8.76
C VAL A 267 -13.51 24.11 8.68
N GLN A 268 -12.65 23.09 8.50
CA GLN A 268 -13.07 21.69 8.49
C GLN A 268 -13.47 21.19 9.89
N ASN A 269 -14.46 20.29 9.93
CA ASN A 269 -15.00 19.71 11.16
C ASN A 269 -13.96 18.91 11.96
N LYS A 270 -13.06 18.19 11.26
CA LYS A 270 -12.03 17.35 11.87
C LYS A 270 -10.63 17.87 11.54
N LYS A 271 -9.86 18.18 12.57
CA LYS A 271 -8.50 18.71 12.43
C LYS A 271 -7.47 17.68 11.98
N ASN A 272 -7.75 16.38 12.18
CA ASN A 272 -6.84 15.27 11.89
C ASN A 272 -7.07 14.69 10.48
N ASN A 273 -7.49 15.49 9.52
CA ASN A 273 -7.67 15.07 8.15
C ASN A 273 -6.33 15.12 7.41
N ARG A 274 -5.81 13.95 7.03
CA ARG A 274 -4.57 13.82 6.26
C ARG A 274 -4.82 12.97 5.02
N THR A 275 -4.22 13.37 3.92
CA THR A 275 -4.17 12.55 2.71
C THR A 275 -2.74 12.08 2.50
N ARG A 276 -2.57 10.79 2.31
CA ARG A 276 -1.33 10.15 1.94
C ARG A 276 -1.24 10.07 0.42
N PHE A 277 -0.13 10.51 -0.12
CA PHE A 277 0.18 10.52 -1.54
C PHE A 277 1.35 9.58 -1.81
N MET A 278 1.26 8.82 -2.88
CA MET A 278 2.37 8.05 -3.43
C MET A 278 3.07 8.85 -4.52
N VAL A 279 4.38 8.68 -4.59
CA VAL A 279 5.22 9.15 -5.70
C VAL A 279 5.49 7.96 -6.61
N ILE A 280 5.08 8.05 -7.86
CA ILE A 280 5.23 6.96 -8.84
C ILE A 280 6.29 7.26 -9.89
N SER A 281 6.94 6.20 -10.38
CA SER A 281 7.96 6.24 -11.44
C SER A 281 7.83 5.02 -12.35
N LYS A 282 8.32 5.13 -13.59
CA LYS A 282 8.47 3.99 -14.52
C LYS A 282 9.52 3.00 -14.05
N GLU A 283 10.51 3.46 -13.32
CA GLU A 283 11.64 2.67 -12.85
C GLU A 283 11.59 2.51 -11.34
N LEU A 284 12.03 1.36 -10.86
CA LEU A 284 12.17 1.12 -9.44
C LEU A 284 13.37 1.92 -8.90
N ILE A 285 13.09 2.76 -7.91
CA ILE A 285 14.11 3.50 -7.14
C ILE A 285 13.96 3.09 -5.68
N CYS A 286 15.04 2.62 -5.08
CA CYS A 286 15.09 2.18 -3.68
C CYS A 286 16.14 2.98 -2.92
N PRO A 287 15.82 4.14 -2.35
CA PRO A 287 16.72 4.89 -1.50
C PRO A 287 17.28 4.03 -0.36
N LYS A 288 18.52 4.26 0.04
CA LYS A 288 19.18 3.45 1.09
C LYS A 288 18.47 3.54 2.45
N GLU A 289 17.84 4.68 2.73
CA GLU A 289 17.08 4.96 3.94
C GLU A 289 15.61 4.52 3.89
N SER A 290 15.24 3.72 2.89
CA SER A 290 13.90 3.15 2.78
C SER A 290 13.55 2.29 3.99
N ASP A 291 12.30 2.37 4.45
CA ASP A 291 11.82 1.65 5.63
C ASP A 291 10.44 1.00 5.42
N LYS A 292 9.87 1.14 4.19
CA LYS A 292 8.59 0.56 3.80
C LYS A 292 8.72 -0.15 2.45
N VAL A 293 8.15 -1.35 2.38
CA VAL A 293 8.01 -2.11 1.13
C VAL A 293 6.52 -2.27 0.81
N SER A 294 6.16 -2.00 -0.44
CA SER A 294 4.81 -2.28 -0.96
C SER A 294 4.87 -3.39 -1.99
N VAL A 295 3.99 -4.36 -1.86
CA VAL A 295 3.85 -5.49 -2.80
C VAL A 295 2.40 -5.67 -3.24
N ILE A 296 2.23 -6.19 -4.45
CA ILE A 296 0.95 -6.70 -4.96
C ILE A 296 1.10 -8.17 -5.29
N PHE A 297 0.12 -8.98 -4.92
CA PHE A 297 0.12 -10.40 -5.24
C PHE A 297 -1.29 -10.96 -5.44
N THR A 298 -1.35 -12.14 -6.05
CA THR A 298 -2.56 -12.97 -6.14
C THR A 298 -2.30 -14.31 -5.47
N LEU A 299 -3.36 -14.94 -4.96
CA LEU A 299 -3.28 -16.22 -4.28
C LEU A 299 -4.12 -17.27 -5.01
N PRO A 300 -3.78 -18.57 -4.91
CA PRO A 300 -4.67 -19.62 -5.33
C PRO A 300 -6.01 -19.52 -4.58
N HIS A 301 -7.12 -19.72 -5.28
CA HIS A 301 -8.46 -19.68 -4.65
C HIS A 301 -8.72 -20.98 -3.86
N GLN A 302 -8.11 -21.07 -2.68
CA GLN A 302 -8.16 -22.23 -1.78
C GLN A 302 -8.24 -21.79 -0.32
N VAL A 303 -8.77 -22.67 0.53
CA VAL A 303 -8.86 -22.43 1.97
C VAL A 303 -7.44 -22.26 2.56
N GLY A 304 -7.25 -21.21 3.37
CA GLY A 304 -6.01 -20.97 4.13
C GLY A 304 -4.90 -20.25 3.36
N THR A 305 -5.03 -19.95 2.06
CA THR A 305 -3.93 -19.35 1.27
C THR A 305 -3.54 -17.94 1.77
N LEU A 306 -4.51 -17.12 2.17
CA LEU A 306 -4.22 -15.82 2.77
C LEU A 306 -3.58 -15.97 4.15
N ASP A 307 -4.04 -16.91 4.96
CA ASP A 307 -3.43 -17.21 6.26
C ASP A 307 -1.96 -17.63 6.10
N ASN A 308 -1.66 -18.51 5.17
CA ASN A 308 -0.28 -18.93 4.86
C ASN A 308 0.61 -17.71 4.48
N MET A 309 0.06 -16.76 3.72
CA MET A 309 0.78 -15.53 3.39
C MET A 309 1.06 -14.68 4.65
N LEU A 310 0.06 -14.50 5.51
CA LEU A 310 0.21 -13.76 6.77
C LEU A 310 1.17 -14.47 7.73
N GLN A 311 1.15 -15.80 7.79
CA GLN A 311 2.13 -16.61 8.55
C GLN A 311 3.55 -16.38 8.01
N THR A 312 3.75 -16.27 6.70
CA THR A 312 5.04 -15.96 6.10
C THR A 312 5.60 -14.62 6.59
N ILE A 313 4.75 -13.59 6.62
CA ILE A 313 5.11 -12.25 7.13
C ILE A 313 5.47 -12.33 8.63
N LYS A 314 4.64 -13.00 9.42
CA LYS A 314 4.85 -13.21 10.86
C LYS A 314 6.18 -13.95 11.15
N GLN A 315 6.44 -15.07 10.45
CA GLN A 315 7.67 -15.85 10.63
C GLN A 315 8.93 -15.07 10.22
N SER A 316 8.80 -14.13 9.29
CA SER A 316 9.87 -13.23 8.90
C SER A 316 10.06 -12.05 9.88
N GLN A 317 9.28 -11.99 10.96
CA GLN A 317 9.30 -10.92 11.97
C GLN A 317 9.14 -9.52 11.34
N ILE A 318 8.22 -9.41 10.40
CA ILE A 318 7.90 -8.18 9.68
C ILE A 318 6.59 -7.62 10.22
N ASN A 319 6.58 -6.32 10.51
CA ASN A 319 5.35 -5.61 10.84
C ASN A 319 4.63 -5.17 9.57
N MET A 320 3.35 -5.54 9.45
CA MET A 320 2.50 -5.14 8.32
C MET A 320 1.76 -3.86 8.70
N ASP A 321 1.92 -2.81 7.87
CA ASP A 321 1.25 -1.53 8.07
C ASP A 321 -0.16 -1.53 7.49
N ARG A 322 -0.36 -2.26 6.37
CA ARG A 322 -1.62 -2.22 5.63
C ARG A 322 -1.84 -3.49 4.81
N ILE A 323 -3.10 -3.85 4.66
CA ILE A 323 -3.60 -4.81 3.66
C ILE A 323 -4.84 -4.25 2.99
N GLU A 324 -4.89 -4.33 1.67
CA GLU A 324 -6.04 -3.94 0.84
C GLU A 324 -6.32 -5.03 -0.18
N SER A 325 -7.57 -5.33 -0.46
CA SER A 325 -7.97 -6.29 -1.48
C SER A 325 -8.78 -5.64 -2.59
N ARG A 326 -8.45 -5.96 -3.86
CA ARG A 326 -9.17 -5.46 -5.04
C ARG A 326 -9.60 -6.64 -5.90
N PRO A 327 -10.86 -6.70 -6.36
CA PRO A 327 -11.33 -7.79 -7.22
C PRO A 327 -10.58 -7.82 -8.54
N ILE A 328 -10.38 -9.03 -9.08
CA ILE A 328 -9.85 -9.23 -10.43
C ILE A 328 -11.02 -9.21 -11.39
N GLU A 329 -11.11 -8.18 -12.25
CA GLU A 329 -12.24 -7.96 -13.16
C GLU A 329 -12.51 -9.15 -14.10
N THR A 330 -11.46 -9.87 -14.51
CA THR A 330 -11.55 -11.00 -15.44
C THR A 330 -11.78 -12.34 -14.77
N GLN A 331 -11.75 -12.40 -13.43
CA GLN A 331 -11.86 -13.66 -12.66
C GLN A 331 -12.78 -13.48 -11.47
N TYR A 332 -13.98 -14.06 -11.55
CA TYR A 332 -14.95 -13.98 -10.47
C TYR A 332 -14.38 -14.51 -9.14
N TRP A 333 -14.59 -13.71 -8.06
CA TRP A 333 -14.23 -14.05 -6.69
C TRP A 333 -12.72 -14.24 -6.44
N GLN A 334 -11.86 -13.72 -7.33
CA GLN A 334 -10.42 -13.63 -7.11
C GLN A 334 -10.01 -12.19 -6.87
N TYR A 335 -8.91 -12.01 -6.12
CA TYR A 335 -8.50 -10.71 -5.63
C TYR A 335 -7.00 -10.49 -5.83
N TYR A 336 -6.64 -9.27 -6.16
CA TYR A 336 -5.32 -8.71 -5.90
C TYR A 336 -5.25 -8.30 -4.44
N PHE A 337 -4.15 -8.61 -3.79
CA PHE A 337 -3.83 -8.14 -2.44
C PHE A 337 -2.67 -7.17 -2.53
N TYR A 338 -2.83 -6.00 -1.92
CA TYR A 338 -1.79 -5.01 -1.73
C TYR A 338 -1.40 -5.04 -0.26
N ILE A 339 -0.11 -5.18 0.02
CA ILE A 339 0.41 -5.15 1.38
C ILE A 339 1.55 -4.14 1.44
N ASP A 340 1.48 -3.28 2.46
CA ASP A 340 2.58 -2.42 2.88
C ASP A 340 3.14 -2.99 4.18
N PHE A 341 4.46 -3.10 4.27
CA PHE A 341 5.13 -3.60 5.46
C PHE A 341 6.49 -2.90 5.72
N GLU A 342 6.93 -2.95 6.97
CA GLU A 342 8.20 -2.37 7.40
C GLU A 342 9.38 -3.18 6.86
N GLY A 343 10.32 -2.50 6.21
CA GLY A 343 11.54 -3.13 5.74
C GLY A 343 12.32 -2.34 4.72
N ASN A 344 13.56 -2.75 4.56
CA ASN A 344 14.46 -2.23 3.53
C ASN A 344 14.93 -3.38 2.64
N MET A 345 14.71 -3.27 1.33
CA MET A 345 15.10 -4.30 0.36
C MET A 345 16.63 -4.50 0.26
N HIS A 346 17.42 -3.60 0.81
CA HIS A 346 18.87 -3.81 0.96
C HIS A 346 19.21 -4.79 2.09
N GLU A 347 18.26 -5.14 2.96
CA GLU A 347 18.42 -6.14 4.03
C GLU A 347 18.13 -7.54 3.51
N GLU A 348 19.04 -8.49 3.78
CA GLU A 348 18.86 -9.90 3.41
C GLU A 348 17.56 -10.51 3.98
N ARG A 349 17.18 -10.14 5.22
CA ARG A 349 15.96 -10.60 5.88
C ARG A 349 14.70 -10.26 5.06
N ILE A 350 14.63 -9.04 4.53
CA ILE A 350 13.48 -8.57 3.73
C ILE A 350 13.42 -9.25 2.38
N GLN A 351 14.57 -9.45 1.74
CA GLN A 351 14.65 -10.16 0.46
C GLN A 351 14.21 -11.62 0.60
N ARG A 352 14.65 -12.31 1.67
CA ARG A 352 14.19 -13.68 1.98
C ARG A 352 12.69 -13.72 2.23
N ALA A 353 12.15 -12.72 2.93
CA ALA A 353 10.70 -12.63 3.15
C ALA A 353 9.93 -12.46 1.83
N ILE A 354 10.40 -11.58 0.94
CA ILE A 354 9.79 -11.39 -0.39
C ILE A 354 9.85 -12.68 -1.22
N ASN A 355 10.98 -13.39 -1.19
CA ASN A 355 11.09 -14.69 -1.87
C ASN A 355 10.10 -15.73 -1.31
N LYS A 356 9.93 -15.79 0.02
CA LYS A 356 8.91 -16.66 0.64
C LYS A 356 7.48 -16.25 0.25
N MET A 357 7.19 -14.95 0.23
CA MET A 357 5.91 -14.45 -0.23
C MET A 357 5.65 -14.81 -1.70
N LYS A 358 6.67 -14.65 -2.57
CA LYS A 358 6.61 -15.04 -3.98
C LYS A 358 6.33 -16.53 -4.15
N ALA A 359 6.98 -17.38 -3.35
CA ALA A 359 6.77 -18.81 -3.36
C ALA A 359 5.36 -19.24 -2.89
N ASN A 360 4.67 -18.44 -2.06
CA ASN A 360 3.33 -18.68 -1.55
C ASN A 360 2.21 -17.96 -2.34
N SER A 361 2.55 -17.29 -3.43
CA SER A 361 1.61 -16.54 -4.28
C SER A 361 1.53 -17.13 -5.69
N THR A 362 0.42 -16.88 -6.40
CA THR A 362 0.33 -17.17 -7.84
C THR A 362 1.15 -16.17 -8.63
N THR A 363 1.05 -14.88 -8.27
CA THR A 363 1.88 -13.80 -8.80
C THR A 363 2.28 -12.90 -7.67
N LEU A 364 3.48 -12.32 -7.73
CA LEU A 364 3.92 -11.28 -6.81
C LEU A 364 4.79 -10.28 -7.57
N LYS A 365 4.49 -8.99 -7.37
CA LYS A 365 5.31 -7.87 -7.82
C LYS A 365 5.63 -6.97 -6.63
N VAL A 366 6.89 -6.60 -6.47
CA VAL A 366 7.28 -5.49 -5.60
C VAL A 366 6.88 -4.19 -6.30
N LEU A 367 6.02 -3.42 -5.66
CA LEU A 367 5.58 -2.11 -6.15
C LEU A 367 6.58 -1.02 -5.78
N GLY A 368 7.31 -1.18 -4.68
CA GLY A 368 8.30 -0.20 -4.27
C GLY A 368 8.95 -0.49 -2.93
N ASN A 369 10.09 0.17 -2.70
CA ASN A 369 10.74 0.28 -1.41
C ASN A 369 11.16 1.74 -1.22
N TYR A 370 10.60 2.40 -0.22
CA TYR A 370 10.71 3.84 -0.03
C TYR A 370 10.61 4.21 1.44
N LYS A 371 10.90 5.47 1.76
CA LYS A 371 10.74 6.00 3.11
C LYS A 371 9.29 6.37 3.35
N ARG A 372 8.74 5.96 4.52
CA ARG A 372 7.38 6.33 4.95
C ARG A 372 7.26 7.83 5.24
N ALA A 373 6.04 8.39 5.08
CA ALA A 373 5.69 9.78 5.33
C ALA A 373 5.60 10.15 6.82
#